data_1e2ac82d8213a34ab75c3f37e76c044b
#
_entry.id   1e2ac82d8213a34ab75c3f37e76c044b
#
_cell.length_a   1.000
_cell.length_b   1.000
_cell.length_c   1.000
_cell.angle_alpha   90.00
_cell.angle_beta   90.00
_cell.angle_gamma   90.00
#
_symmetry.space_group_name_H-M   'P 1'
#
loop_
_entity.id
_entity.type
_entity.pdbx_description
1 polymer ?
#
loop_
_entity_poly.entity_id
_entity_poly.type
_entity_poly.pdbx_seq_one_letter_code
_entity_poly.pdbx_strand_id
1 'polypeptide(L)'
;MMTTTNEMLEIIVFGKGYGESILIHINSKWIVVDSFIEPKSHVPIALKYLLDEGYGVEDIIGLICSHWDNDHVLGISEIIERHSDGLTVCLPIVYNDKRFTEYLTFYADSRIGTTSEFVNVLRLIKKKKVNRLYALSERHLFQKEIGDPTVCLKALSPNDNQYTEFLDSISLPTKGQNKHIPLAENKISVVTYIKTCVDAILLGGDMENSSNGWDSICDSFNDSKCHVFKVPHHGSPNGFNEMVWERMVDKPISIITRFNPSNLPTDEMIAKIAQESSAVYVVGTRPTRDRNTINRVKRYGDYGTIKSMSILDSDYGYVKLSKKTPDEQWKVNTFGAVEIL
;
A
#
# COMPACT_ATOMS: atom_id res chain seq x y z
N MET A 1 21.29 20.96 -26.62
CA MET A 1 20.38 19.91 -27.09
C MET A 1 19.93 19.15 -25.82
N MET A 2 18.72 19.39 -25.36
CA MET A 2 18.13 18.56 -24.30
C MET A 2 17.82 17.21 -24.94
N THR A 3 18.50 16.18 -24.49
CA THR A 3 18.12 14.80 -24.76
C THR A 3 16.76 14.59 -24.10
N THR A 4 15.71 14.53 -24.92
CA THR A 4 14.39 14.07 -24.49
C THR A 4 14.57 12.61 -24.09
N THR A 5 14.86 12.35 -22.83
CA THR A 5 14.66 11.03 -22.25
C THR A 5 13.18 10.74 -22.40
N ASN A 6 12.85 9.62 -23.01
CA ASN A 6 11.49 9.13 -23.18
C ASN A 6 11.01 8.68 -21.79
N GLU A 7 10.67 9.64 -20.94
CA GLU A 7 10.26 9.41 -19.55
C GLU A 7 8.86 8.80 -19.56
N MET A 8 8.79 7.50 -19.46
CA MET A 8 7.53 6.80 -19.26
C MET A 8 7.24 6.71 -17.76
N LEU A 9 6.12 7.27 -17.34
CA LEU A 9 5.58 7.05 -16.01
C LEU A 9 4.60 5.88 -16.07
N GLU A 10 4.87 4.84 -15.30
CA GLU A 10 3.95 3.72 -15.16
C GLU A 10 3.60 3.50 -13.69
N ILE A 11 2.36 3.10 -13.46
CA ILE A 11 1.91 2.58 -12.16
C ILE A 11 1.11 1.31 -12.39
N ILE A 12 1.35 0.29 -11.56
CA ILE A 12 0.64 -0.98 -11.60
C ILE A 12 0.12 -1.26 -10.20
N VAL A 13 -1.19 -1.38 -10.06
CA VAL A 13 -1.84 -1.66 -8.77
C VAL A 13 -2.40 -3.07 -8.80
N PHE A 14 -1.92 -3.92 -7.89
CA PHE A 14 -2.32 -5.31 -7.72
C PHE A 14 -3.28 -5.48 -6.55
N GLY A 15 -4.26 -6.38 -6.70
CA GLY A 15 -5.16 -6.78 -5.63
C GLY A 15 -5.73 -8.17 -5.86
N LYS A 16 -6.08 -8.87 -4.80
CA LYS A 16 -6.68 -10.23 -4.85
C LYS A 16 -7.91 -10.40 -3.95
N GLY A 17 -8.42 -9.32 -3.38
CA GLY A 17 -9.48 -9.36 -2.37
C GLY A 17 -8.98 -9.49 -0.93
N TYR A 18 -7.68 -9.69 -0.75
CA TYR A 18 -6.92 -9.55 0.50
C TYR A 18 -5.47 -9.33 0.15
N GLY A 19 -5.03 -8.11 0.22
CA GLY A 19 -3.66 -7.69 -0.07
C GLY A 19 -3.58 -6.72 -1.23
N GLU A 20 -2.67 -5.80 -1.08
CA GLU A 20 -2.36 -4.71 -1.98
C GLU A 20 -0.86 -4.62 -2.23
N SER A 21 -0.49 -4.34 -3.47
CA SER A 21 0.87 -4.01 -3.84
C SER A 21 0.86 -3.09 -5.04
N ILE A 22 1.82 -2.16 -5.10
CA ILE A 22 1.91 -1.20 -6.19
C ILE A 22 3.33 -1.19 -6.72
N LEU A 23 3.47 -1.20 -8.04
CA LEU A 23 4.73 -0.93 -8.73
C LEU A 23 4.68 0.46 -9.36
N ILE A 24 5.75 1.21 -9.21
CA ILE A 24 5.97 2.51 -9.84
C ILE A 24 7.22 2.41 -10.69
N HIS A 25 7.12 2.76 -11.98
CA HIS A 25 8.22 2.79 -12.91
C HIS A 25 8.53 4.24 -13.31
N ILE A 26 9.72 4.69 -12.98
CA ILE A 26 10.22 6.04 -13.28
C ILE A 26 11.66 5.92 -13.72
N ASN A 27 12.01 6.48 -14.89
CA ASN A 27 13.39 6.55 -15.39
C ASN A 27 14.10 5.17 -15.40
N SER A 28 13.40 4.15 -15.91
CA SER A 28 13.90 2.76 -15.99
C SER A 28 14.19 2.12 -14.62
N LYS A 29 13.60 2.62 -13.55
CA LYS A 29 13.77 2.14 -12.18
C LYS A 29 12.42 1.80 -11.57
N TRP A 30 12.40 0.77 -10.73
CA TRP A 30 11.21 0.27 -10.08
C TRP A 30 11.19 0.61 -8.58
N ILE A 31 10.03 1.04 -8.10
CA ILE A 31 9.75 1.22 -6.68
C ILE A 31 8.52 0.35 -6.35
N VAL A 32 8.61 -0.39 -5.28
CA VAL A 32 7.52 -1.21 -4.75
C VAL A 32 6.89 -0.50 -3.58
N VAL A 33 5.56 -0.38 -3.57
CA VAL A 33 4.80 0.07 -2.40
C VAL A 33 3.92 -1.07 -1.95
N ASP A 34 4.12 -1.47 -0.71
CA ASP A 34 3.45 -2.61 -0.07
C ASP A 34 3.60 -3.93 -0.83
N SER A 35 3.15 -5.01 -0.24
CA SER A 35 3.32 -6.34 -0.82
C SER A 35 2.29 -7.33 -0.30
N PHE A 36 1.91 -8.26 -1.16
CA PHE A 36 1.27 -9.50 -0.79
C PHE A 36 1.86 -10.68 -1.58
N ILE A 37 1.70 -11.87 -1.05
CA ILE A 37 2.18 -13.11 -1.68
C ILE A 37 1.18 -13.60 -2.73
N GLU A 38 1.65 -13.89 -3.94
CA GLU A 38 0.85 -14.52 -4.98
C GLU A 38 0.57 -15.98 -4.58
N PRO A 39 -0.71 -16.41 -4.55
CA PRO A 39 -1.09 -17.69 -3.92
C PRO A 39 -0.50 -18.93 -4.58
N LYS A 40 -0.25 -18.91 -5.89
CA LYS A 40 0.20 -20.11 -6.64
C LYS A 40 1.73 -20.25 -6.62
N SER A 41 2.44 -19.16 -6.82
CA SER A 41 3.91 -19.16 -6.86
C SER A 41 4.55 -18.98 -5.48
N HIS A 42 3.79 -18.49 -4.51
CA HIS A 42 4.29 -18.08 -3.19
C HIS A 42 5.38 -17.00 -3.23
N VAL A 43 5.41 -16.21 -4.31
CA VAL A 43 6.36 -15.09 -4.51
C VAL A 43 5.61 -13.77 -4.29
N PRO A 44 6.26 -12.71 -3.75
CA PRO A 44 5.68 -11.37 -3.71
C PRO A 44 5.20 -10.94 -5.10
N ILE A 45 3.95 -10.46 -5.21
CA ILE A 45 3.31 -10.24 -6.51
C ILE A 45 4.07 -9.25 -7.39
N ALA A 46 4.60 -8.17 -6.80
CA ALA A 46 5.40 -7.18 -7.52
C ALA A 46 6.68 -7.81 -8.09
N LEU A 47 7.37 -8.61 -7.30
CA LEU A 47 8.58 -9.32 -7.75
C LEU A 47 8.25 -10.34 -8.83
N LYS A 48 7.16 -11.11 -8.66
CA LYS A 48 6.71 -12.06 -9.69
C LYS A 48 6.45 -11.34 -11.02
N TYR A 49 5.70 -10.24 -11.00
CA TYR A 49 5.43 -9.45 -12.20
C TYR A 49 6.72 -9.00 -12.89
N LEU A 50 7.67 -8.45 -12.12
CA LEU A 50 8.94 -7.99 -12.67
C LEU A 50 9.73 -9.13 -13.33
N LEU A 51 9.79 -10.29 -12.67
CA LEU A 51 10.47 -11.47 -13.22
C LEU A 51 9.79 -11.98 -14.52
N ASP A 52 8.46 -11.98 -14.57
CA ASP A 52 7.71 -12.37 -15.77
C ASP A 52 7.92 -11.40 -16.94
N GLU A 53 8.14 -10.11 -16.65
CA GLU A 53 8.46 -9.06 -17.65
C GLU A 53 9.97 -8.99 -17.99
N GLY A 54 10.81 -9.88 -17.42
CA GLY A 54 12.23 -9.96 -17.72
C GLY A 54 13.14 -9.05 -16.89
N TYR A 55 12.60 -8.43 -15.85
CA TYR A 55 13.37 -7.65 -14.85
C TYR A 55 13.89 -8.54 -13.74
N GLY A 56 14.90 -8.06 -13.01
CA GLY A 56 15.44 -8.71 -11.82
C GLY A 56 15.01 -8.00 -10.52
N VAL A 57 15.28 -8.64 -9.39
CA VAL A 57 15.07 -8.00 -8.09
C VAL A 57 15.95 -6.76 -7.91
N GLU A 58 17.10 -6.71 -8.58
CA GLU A 58 18.05 -5.60 -8.53
C GLU A 58 17.55 -4.33 -9.26
N ASP A 59 16.51 -4.45 -10.10
CA ASP A 59 15.87 -3.30 -10.75
C ASP A 59 14.98 -2.52 -9.78
N ILE A 60 14.70 -3.09 -8.60
CA ILE A 60 13.98 -2.43 -7.51
C ILE A 60 14.94 -1.55 -6.73
N ILE A 61 14.83 -0.24 -6.87
CA ILE A 61 15.67 0.74 -6.16
C ILE A 61 15.13 1.13 -4.79
N GLY A 62 13.82 0.99 -4.60
CA GLY A 62 13.14 1.43 -3.40
C GLY A 62 11.94 0.57 -3.04
N LEU A 63 11.69 0.46 -1.76
CA LEU A 63 10.56 -0.25 -1.19
C LEU A 63 9.91 0.63 -0.13
N ILE A 64 8.61 0.90 -0.25
CA ILE A 64 7.81 1.62 0.74
C ILE A 64 6.90 0.59 1.43
N CYS A 65 6.95 0.54 2.75
CA CYS A 65 5.94 -0.09 3.56
C CYS A 65 5.04 1.02 4.13
N SER A 66 3.77 1.08 3.70
CA SER A 66 2.86 2.14 4.14
C SER A 66 2.52 2.01 5.63
N HIS A 67 2.22 0.81 6.07
CA HIS A 67 2.01 0.42 7.47
C HIS A 67 2.25 -1.09 7.59
N TRP A 68 1.95 -1.73 8.74
CA TRP A 68 2.36 -3.14 8.96
C TRP A 68 1.23 -4.17 8.95
N ASP A 69 0.08 -3.86 8.38
CA ASP A 69 -0.99 -4.84 8.24
C ASP A 69 -0.64 -5.95 7.25
N ASN A 70 -1.14 -7.16 7.49
CA ASN A 70 -0.78 -8.34 6.72
C ASN A 70 -1.04 -8.21 5.22
N ASP A 71 -2.07 -7.50 4.85
CA ASP A 71 -2.43 -7.27 3.46
C ASP A 71 -1.55 -6.22 2.75
N HIS A 72 -0.61 -5.61 3.50
CA HIS A 72 0.37 -4.65 2.98
C HIS A 72 1.83 -5.08 3.14
N VAL A 73 2.14 -6.01 4.08
CA VAL A 73 3.55 -6.33 4.40
C VAL A 73 4.00 -7.71 3.97
N LEU A 74 3.08 -8.64 3.67
CA LEU A 74 3.44 -10.02 3.37
C LEU A 74 4.33 -10.12 2.13
N GLY A 75 5.56 -10.65 2.31
CA GLY A 75 6.55 -10.83 1.26
C GLY A 75 7.58 -9.71 1.14
N ILE A 76 7.47 -8.62 1.91
CA ILE A 76 8.50 -7.57 1.95
C ILE A 76 9.86 -8.16 2.37
N SER A 77 9.87 -9.04 3.37
CA SER A 77 11.10 -9.70 3.82
C SER A 77 11.76 -10.51 2.70
N GLU A 78 10.99 -11.17 1.85
CA GLU A 78 11.52 -11.94 0.71
C GLU A 78 12.15 -11.03 -0.36
N ILE A 79 11.55 -9.87 -0.66
CA ILE A 79 12.15 -8.89 -1.59
C ILE A 79 13.49 -8.42 -1.04
N ILE A 80 13.55 -8.06 0.25
CA ILE A 80 14.78 -7.64 0.91
C ILE A 80 15.82 -8.77 0.93
N GLU A 81 15.40 -10.00 1.17
CA GLU A 81 16.32 -11.14 1.26
C GLU A 81 16.95 -11.49 -0.09
N ARG A 82 16.17 -11.42 -1.17
CA ARG A 82 16.64 -11.71 -2.53
C ARG A 82 17.47 -10.59 -3.15
N HIS A 83 17.26 -9.35 -2.71
CA HIS A 83 18.05 -8.21 -3.20
C HIS A 83 19.49 -8.28 -2.69
N SER A 84 20.44 -7.85 -3.49
CA SER A 84 21.83 -7.65 -3.04
C SER A 84 21.93 -6.48 -2.06
N ASP A 85 23.09 -5.93 -1.88
CA ASP A 85 23.29 -4.74 -1.04
C ASP A 85 22.77 -3.46 -1.74
N GLY A 86 22.29 -2.49 -0.96
CA GLY A 86 22.01 -1.13 -1.44
C GLY A 86 20.54 -0.80 -1.68
N LEU A 87 19.62 -1.75 -1.51
CA LEU A 87 18.18 -1.45 -1.51
C LEU A 87 17.85 -0.37 -0.47
N THR A 88 17.04 0.61 -0.85
CA THR A 88 16.51 1.60 0.10
C THR A 88 15.10 1.19 0.54
N VAL A 89 14.89 1.01 1.84
CA VAL A 89 13.60 0.66 2.44
C VAL A 89 13.06 1.83 3.24
N CYS A 90 11.89 2.32 2.84
CA CYS A 90 11.16 3.39 3.49
C CYS A 90 10.09 2.79 4.41
N LEU A 91 10.11 3.20 5.67
CA LEU A 91 9.17 2.80 6.71
C LEU A 91 8.55 4.05 7.34
N PRO A 92 7.34 3.99 7.91
CA PRO A 92 6.84 5.09 8.75
C PRO A 92 7.84 5.49 9.85
N ILE A 93 7.90 6.76 10.19
CA ILE A 93 8.88 7.29 11.17
C ILE A 93 8.82 6.60 12.54
N VAL A 94 7.68 6.04 12.92
CA VAL A 94 7.48 5.33 14.20
C VAL A 94 8.46 4.17 14.41
N TYR A 95 8.98 3.59 13.32
CA TYR A 95 9.98 2.50 13.39
C TYR A 95 11.36 2.95 13.85
N ASN A 96 11.60 4.24 13.90
CA ASN A 96 12.82 4.78 14.47
C ASN A 96 12.72 4.95 16.00
N ASP A 97 11.53 4.74 16.59
CA ASP A 97 11.31 4.88 18.03
C ASP A 97 11.54 3.54 18.78
N LYS A 98 12.24 3.64 19.91
CA LYS A 98 12.57 2.48 20.74
C LYS A 98 11.33 1.86 21.37
N ARG A 99 10.36 2.65 21.81
CA ARG A 99 9.10 2.16 22.42
C ARG A 99 8.33 1.28 21.44
N PHE A 100 8.26 1.70 20.18
CA PHE A 100 7.58 0.93 19.16
C PHE A 100 8.33 -0.38 18.82
N THR A 101 9.66 -0.33 18.70
CA THR A 101 10.45 -1.55 18.45
C THR A 101 10.40 -2.53 19.63
N GLU A 102 10.31 -2.06 20.87
CA GLU A 102 10.07 -2.88 22.06
C GLU A 102 8.67 -3.51 22.05
N TYR A 103 7.64 -2.73 21.69
CA TYR A 103 6.27 -3.24 21.49
C TYR A 103 6.24 -4.38 20.46
N LEU A 104 6.79 -4.16 19.27
CA LEU A 104 6.84 -5.18 18.23
C LEU A 104 7.57 -6.45 18.69
N THR A 105 8.72 -6.29 19.36
CA THR A 105 9.51 -7.42 19.86
C THR A 105 8.73 -8.22 20.89
N PHE A 106 8.01 -7.55 21.79
CA PHE A 106 7.20 -8.22 22.81
C PHE A 106 6.07 -9.04 22.20
N TYR A 107 5.39 -8.52 21.17
CA TYR A 107 4.27 -9.21 20.52
C TYR A 107 4.68 -10.21 19.44
N ALA A 108 5.91 -10.12 18.91
CA ALA A 108 6.43 -11.09 17.96
C ALA A 108 6.45 -12.52 18.52
N ASP A 109 6.77 -12.66 19.79
CA ASP A 109 6.80 -13.95 20.49
C ASP A 109 5.38 -14.54 20.70
N SER A 110 4.32 -13.73 20.61
CA SER A 110 2.94 -14.15 20.81
C SER A 110 2.30 -14.82 19.59
N ARG A 111 3.03 -15.02 18.48
CA ARG A 111 2.59 -15.64 17.21
C ARG A 111 1.34 -15.00 16.57
N ILE A 112 1.11 -13.73 16.78
CA ILE A 112 0.08 -12.97 16.09
C ILE A 112 0.64 -12.60 14.72
N GLY A 113 0.03 -13.09 13.62
CA GLY A 113 0.57 -13.20 12.27
C GLY A 113 1.25 -11.96 11.66
N THR A 114 0.69 -10.76 11.86
CA THR A 114 1.20 -9.47 11.34
C THR A 114 2.59 -9.12 11.86
N THR A 115 2.83 -9.37 13.13
CA THR A 115 4.10 -9.03 13.77
C THR A 115 5.27 -9.90 13.30
N SER A 116 5.03 -11.12 12.85
CA SER A 116 6.11 -12.04 12.47
C SER A 116 6.82 -11.63 11.17
N GLU A 117 6.08 -11.25 10.13
CA GLU A 117 6.66 -10.79 8.87
C GLU A 117 7.43 -9.48 9.10
N PHE A 118 6.83 -8.58 9.85
CA PHE A 118 7.45 -7.30 10.10
C PHE A 118 8.74 -7.41 10.94
N VAL A 119 8.77 -8.28 11.94
CA VAL A 119 10.01 -8.58 12.69
C VAL A 119 11.09 -9.16 11.78
N ASN A 120 10.72 -10.00 10.79
CA ASN A 120 11.64 -10.47 9.78
C ASN A 120 12.21 -9.33 8.94
N VAL A 121 11.36 -8.39 8.51
CA VAL A 121 11.76 -7.18 7.79
C VAL A 121 12.80 -6.39 8.61
N LEU A 122 12.51 -6.09 9.86
CA LEU A 122 13.45 -5.35 10.72
C LEU A 122 14.77 -6.09 10.96
N ARG A 123 14.70 -7.43 11.10
CA ARG A 123 15.90 -8.28 11.25
C ARG A 123 16.77 -8.22 9.99
N LEU A 124 16.17 -8.33 8.81
CA LEU A 124 16.88 -8.28 7.53
C LEU A 124 17.48 -6.89 7.27
N ILE A 125 16.75 -5.82 7.57
CA ILE A 125 17.25 -4.44 7.49
C ILE A 125 18.49 -4.25 8.38
N LYS A 126 18.54 -4.91 9.55
CA LYS A 126 19.73 -4.87 10.43
C LYS A 126 20.88 -5.74 9.91
N LYS A 127 20.57 -6.90 9.30
CA LYS A 127 21.56 -7.91 8.86
C LYS A 127 22.20 -7.53 7.53
N LYS A 128 21.44 -6.99 6.59
CA LYS A 128 21.90 -6.60 5.26
C LYS A 128 22.28 -5.12 5.21
N LYS A 129 23.06 -4.73 4.20
CA LYS A 129 23.38 -3.32 3.92
C LYS A 129 22.22 -2.62 3.21
N VAL A 130 21.10 -2.55 3.89
CA VAL A 130 19.89 -1.84 3.44
C VAL A 130 19.95 -0.39 3.88
N ASN A 131 19.72 0.54 2.96
CA ASN A 131 19.54 1.94 3.29
C ASN A 131 18.18 2.13 3.95
N ARG A 132 18.14 2.84 5.07
CA ARG A 132 16.88 3.10 5.80
C ARG A 132 16.42 4.52 5.52
N LEU A 133 15.18 4.63 5.13
CA LEU A 133 14.48 5.88 4.98
C LEU A 133 13.23 5.84 5.87
N TYR A 134 12.93 6.94 6.54
CA TYR A 134 11.73 7.02 7.37
C TYR A 134 10.79 8.06 6.78
N ALA A 135 9.56 7.64 6.44
CA ALA A 135 8.53 8.53 5.95
C ALA A 135 8.09 9.50 7.06
N LEU A 136 8.06 10.76 6.73
CA LEU A 136 7.52 11.86 7.51
C LEU A 136 6.97 12.88 6.51
N SER A 137 5.92 13.61 6.89
CA SER A 137 5.29 14.62 6.02
C SER A 137 6.32 15.55 5.38
N GLU A 138 6.14 15.81 4.08
CA GLU A 138 7.01 16.62 3.20
C GLU A 138 8.43 16.05 2.97
N ARG A 139 8.73 14.86 3.47
CA ARG A 139 10.04 14.24 3.21
C ARG A 139 10.08 13.62 1.82
N HIS A 140 11.07 14.06 1.02
CA HIS A 140 11.38 13.41 -0.25
C HIS A 140 11.91 11.99 -0.04
N LEU A 141 11.39 11.07 -0.87
CA LEU A 141 11.75 9.65 -0.86
C LEU A 141 12.56 9.32 -2.12
N PHE A 142 13.57 8.48 -1.99
CA PHE A 142 14.38 7.93 -3.09
C PHE A 142 15.00 8.95 -4.06
N GLN A 143 15.16 10.21 -3.67
CA GLN A 143 15.69 11.27 -4.53
C GLN A 143 17.06 10.91 -5.11
N LYS A 144 17.92 10.33 -4.27
CA LYS A 144 19.27 9.90 -4.68
C LYS A 144 19.23 8.71 -5.64
N GLU A 145 18.36 7.76 -5.37
CA GLU A 145 18.19 6.53 -6.15
C GLU A 145 17.56 6.82 -7.51
N ILE A 146 16.57 7.71 -7.57
CA ILE A 146 15.95 8.17 -8.82
C ILE A 146 16.96 8.97 -9.64
N GLY A 147 17.71 9.87 -8.98
CA GLY A 147 18.77 10.65 -9.61
C GLY A 147 18.28 11.75 -10.55
N ASP A 148 16.99 12.06 -10.54
CA ASP A 148 16.36 13.09 -11.36
C ASP A 148 15.70 14.14 -10.46
N PRO A 149 16.21 15.40 -10.45
CA PRO A 149 15.67 16.45 -9.59
C PRO A 149 14.28 16.96 -10.03
N THR A 150 13.83 16.60 -11.23
CA THR A 150 12.49 16.98 -11.73
C THR A 150 11.40 16.04 -11.23
N VAL A 151 11.77 14.87 -10.71
CA VAL A 151 10.87 13.91 -10.09
C VAL A 151 10.73 14.24 -8.60
N CYS A 152 9.53 14.54 -8.17
CA CYS A 152 9.18 14.66 -6.76
C CYS A 152 8.43 13.40 -6.34
N LEU A 153 9.03 12.59 -5.49
CA LEU A 153 8.36 11.51 -4.77
C LEU A 153 8.52 11.81 -3.29
N LYS A 154 7.42 12.08 -2.59
CA LYS A 154 7.45 12.46 -1.17
C LYS A 154 6.35 11.81 -0.37
N ALA A 155 6.60 11.65 0.93
CA ALA A 155 5.59 11.28 1.90
C ALA A 155 4.78 12.52 2.29
N LEU A 156 3.44 12.38 2.38
CA LEU A 156 2.54 13.38 2.94
C LEU A 156 2.14 13.05 4.38
N SER A 157 2.39 11.82 4.80
CA SER A 157 2.16 11.32 6.17
C SER A 157 3.19 10.22 6.53
N PRO A 158 3.32 9.91 7.84
CA PRO A 158 2.73 10.60 8.97
C PRO A 158 3.34 11.98 9.20
N ASN A 159 2.59 12.87 9.85
CA ASN A 159 3.11 14.14 10.37
C ASN A 159 3.54 14.01 11.85
N ASP A 160 4.13 15.07 12.43
CA ASP A 160 4.62 15.06 13.81
C ASP A 160 3.51 14.79 14.84
N ASN A 161 2.28 15.28 14.59
CA ASN A 161 1.15 15.05 15.49
C ASN A 161 0.72 13.59 15.45
N GLN A 162 0.57 13.00 14.24
CA GLN A 162 0.26 11.58 14.08
C GLN A 162 1.31 10.69 14.75
N TYR A 163 2.59 11.02 14.55
CA TYR A 163 3.71 10.32 15.17
C TYR A 163 3.62 10.37 16.71
N THR A 164 3.39 11.56 17.28
CA THR A 164 3.30 11.77 18.73
C THR A 164 2.10 11.02 19.32
N GLU A 165 0.91 11.20 18.76
CA GLU A 165 -0.31 10.51 19.20
C GLU A 165 -0.17 9.00 19.13
N PHE A 166 0.44 8.50 18.06
CA PHE A 166 0.67 7.07 17.93
C PHE A 166 1.59 6.54 19.03
N LEU A 167 2.73 7.21 19.29
CA LEU A 167 3.65 6.81 20.36
C LEU A 167 3.01 6.87 21.76
N ASP A 168 2.14 7.84 21.99
CA ASP A 168 1.42 7.95 23.27
C ASP A 168 0.35 6.86 23.45
N SER A 169 -0.14 6.29 22.36
CA SER A 169 -1.07 5.14 22.37
C SER A 169 -0.37 3.81 22.71
N ILE A 170 0.95 3.74 22.61
CA ILE A 170 1.71 2.52 22.89
C ILE A 170 1.68 2.21 24.38
N SER A 171 1.01 1.13 24.73
CA SER A 171 1.01 0.58 26.09
C SER A 171 1.82 -0.70 26.10
N LEU A 172 2.98 -0.69 26.76
CA LEU A 172 3.72 -1.93 27.03
C LEU A 172 3.04 -2.68 28.16
N PRO A 173 2.78 -3.99 28.03
CA PRO A 173 2.13 -4.76 29.07
C PRO A 173 3.03 -4.85 30.30
N THR A 174 2.42 -4.68 31.46
CA THR A 174 3.07 -4.97 32.73
C THR A 174 3.19 -6.49 32.95
N LYS A 175 4.20 -6.93 33.74
CA LYS A 175 4.39 -8.36 34.06
C LYS A 175 3.08 -9.01 34.49
N GLY A 176 2.64 -10.04 33.72
CA GLY A 176 1.41 -10.81 33.99
C GLY A 176 0.17 -10.40 33.19
N GLN A 177 0.24 -9.37 32.36
CA GLN A 177 -0.82 -9.01 31.43
C GLN A 177 -0.48 -9.53 30.02
N ASN A 178 -1.25 -10.51 29.53
CA ASN A 178 -1.12 -11.07 28.18
C ASN A 178 -2.12 -10.46 27.18
N LYS A 179 -2.70 -9.29 27.49
CA LYS A 179 -3.70 -8.70 26.61
C LYS A 179 -3.00 -7.86 25.53
N HIS A 180 -3.11 -8.29 24.28
CA HIS A 180 -2.73 -7.50 23.12
C HIS A 180 -3.66 -6.27 23.03
N ILE A 181 -3.07 -5.09 22.97
CA ILE A 181 -3.79 -3.84 22.68
C ILE A 181 -3.46 -3.51 21.23
N PRO A 182 -4.42 -3.64 20.28
CA PRO A 182 -4.20 -3.26 18.89
C PRO A 182 -3.82 -1.79 18.82
N LEU A 183 -2.84 -1.48 17.99
CA LEU A 183 -2.50 -0.11 17.62
C LEU A 183 -3.32 0.31 16.41
N ALA A 184 -3.55 1.60 16.26
CA ALA A 184 -4.27 2.16 15.12
C ALA A 184 -3.26 2.45 13.98
N GLU A 185 -2.75 1.40 13.34
CA GLU A 185 -1.70 1.43 12.33
C GLU A 185 -2.08 2.27 11.11
N ASN A 186 -3.34 2.27 10.69
CA ASN A 186 -3.83 3.05 9.58
C ASN A 186 -3.63 4.57 9.78
N LYS A 187 -3.68 5.04 11.04
CA LYS A 187 -3.48 6.45 11.37
C LYS A 187 -2.08 6.99 11.07
N ILE A 188 -1.10 6.10 10.90
CA ILE A 188 0.27 6.47 10.55
C ILE A 188 0.67 5.89 9.18
N SER A 189 -0.30 5.48 8.39
CA SER A 189 -0.06 4.99 7.02
C SER A 189 0.63 6.05 6.18
N VAL A 190 1.61 5.62 5.37
CA VAL A 190 2.34 6.53 4.49
C VAL A 190 1.50 6.85 3.27
N VAL A 191 1.04 8.08 3.18
CA VAL A 191 0.47 8.64 1.96
C VAL A 191 1.61 9.14 1.09
N THR A 192 1.64 8.71 -0.18
CA THR A 192 2.73 9.05 -1.09
C THR A 192 2.22 9.90 -2.25
N TYR A 193 2.90 11.04 -2.48
CA TYR A 193 2.70 11.90 -3.63
C TYR A 193 3.85 11.73 -4.60
N ILE A 194 3.50 11.57 -5.88
CA ILE A 194 4.46 11.42 -6.97
C ILE A 194 4.17 12.48 -8.01
N LYS A 195 5.17 13.26 -8.39
CA LYS A 195 5.09 14.24 -9.47
C LYS A 195 6.28 14.08 -10.39
N THR A 196 6.01 13.99 -11.66
CA THR A 196 7.00 14.02 -12.75
C THR A 196 6.65 15.15 -13.71
N CYS A 197 7.44 15.34 -14.75
CA CYS A 197 7.08 16.22 -15.86
C CYS A 197 5.84 15.71 -16.63
N VAL A 198 5.52 14.41 -16.50
CA VAL A 198 4.42 13.76 -17.23
C VAL A 198 3.08 13.96 -16.52
N ASP A 199 3.02 13.68 -15.22
CA ASP A 199 1.78 13.78 -14.43
C ASP A 199 2.03 13.68 -12.92
N ALA A 200 0.94 13.75 -12.12
CA ALA A 200 0.95 13.54 -10.69
C ALA A 200 0.03 12.40 -10.26
N ILE A 201 0.46 11.64 -9.26
CA ILE A 201 -0.19 10.45 -8.71
C ILE A 201 -0.26 10.58 -7.18
N LEU A 202 -1.40 10.21 -6.61
CA LEU A 202 -1.61 10.11 -5.17
C LEU A 202 -1.85 8.65 -4.77
N LEU A 203 -1.07 8.16 -3.81
CA LEU A 203 -1.25 6.84 -3.20
C LEU A 203 -1.70 7.03 -1.76
N GLY A 204 -2.93 6.64 -1.46
CA GLY A 204 -3.56 6.93 -0.18
C GLY A 204 -3.14 6.02 0.98
N GLY A 205 -2.45 4.89 0.69
CA GLY A 205 -2.24 3.85 1.70
C GLY A 205 -3.56 3.42 2.32
N ASP A 206 -3.58 3.25 3.63
CA ASP A 206 -4.81 3.03 4.42
C ASP A 206 -5.14 4.20 5.36
N MET A 207 -4.70 5.41 4.98
CA MET A 207 -4.95 6.62 5.76
C MET A 207 -6.43 6.84 6.02
N GLU A 208 -6.74 7.06 7.29
CA GLU A 208 -8.11 7.29 7.76
C GLU A 208 -8.43 8.79 7.89
N ASN A 209 -9.74 9.06 7.84
CA ASN A 209 -10.28 10.40 8.02
C ASN A 209 -10.17 10.81 9.49
N SER A 210 -9.39 11.82 9.77
CA SER A 210 -9.23 12.43 11.09
C SER A 210 -8.59 13.81 10.97
N SER A 211 -8.68 14.62 12.02
CA SER A 211 -8.07 15.95 12.08
C SER A 211 -6.55 15.95 11.85
N ASN A 212 -5.86 14.92 12.32
CA ASN A 212 -4.42 14.75 12.12
C ASN A 212 -4.08 13.87 10.90
N GLY A 213 -5.07 13.17 10.31
CA GLY A 213 -4.96 12.39 9.10
C GLY A 213 -5.22 13.24 7.85
N TRP A 214 -6.25 12.88 7.09
CA TRP A 214 -6.56 13.54 5.83
C TRP A 214 -6.78 15.04 5.94
N ASP A 215 -7.42 15.55 7.01
CA ASP A 215 -7.65 16.99 7.15
C ASP A 215 -6.31 17.75 7.20
N SER A 216 -5.37 17.29 8.01
CA SER A 216 -4.04 17.91 8.11
C SER A 216 -3.24 17.81 6.81
N ILE A 217 -3.33 16.66 6.11
CA ILE A 217 -2.67 16.47 4.81
C ILE A 217 -3.24 17.47 3.79
N CYS A 218 -4.57 17.60 3.71
CA CYS A 218 -5.23 18.50 2.78
C CYS A 218 -4.94 19.98 3.07
N ASP A 219 -4.84 20.36 4.34
CA ASP A 219 -4.53 21.73 4.76
C ASP A 219 -3.10 22.14 4.43
N SER A 220 -2.16 21.20 4.46
CA SER A 220 -0.74 21.44 4.13
C SER A 220 -0.43 21.25 2.63
N PHE A 221 -1.32 20.65 1.85
CA PHE A 221 -1.06 20.34 0.45
C PHE A 221 -1.04 21.57 -0.43
N ASN A 222 0.11 21.84 -1.07
CA ASN A 222 0.33 23.00 -1.95
C ASN A 222 0.90 22.59 -3.31
N ASP A 223 0.81 21.31 -3.67
CA ASP A 223 1.34 20.77 -4.93
C ASP A 223 0.29 20.72 -6.05
N SER A 224 0.68 20.22 -7.20
CA SER A 224 -0.23 20.02 -8.33
C SER A 224 -1.23 18.91 -8.00
N LYS A 225 -2.49 19.09 -8.41
CA LYS A 225 -3.50 18.04 -8.31
C LYS A 225 -3.13 16.80 -9.10
N CYS A 226 -3.56 15.66 -8.62
CA CYS A 226 -3.26 14.34 -9.20
C CYS A 226 -4.37 13.88 -10.13
N HIS A 227 -3.99 13.24 -11.24
CA HIS A 227 -4.93 12.64 -12.20
C HIS A 227 -5.01 11.10 -12.06
N VAL A 228 -4.22 10.52 -11.17
CA VAL A 228 -4.34 9.12 -10.76
C VAL A 228 -4.39 9.08 -9.24
N PHE A 229 -5.37 8.34 -8.70
CA PHE A 229 -5.56 8.20 -7.27
C PHE A 229 -5.77 6.75 -6.87
N LYS A 230 -4.82 6.16 -6.14
CA LYS A 230 -5.07 4.93 -5.40
C LYS A 230 -5.85 5.31 -4.14
N VAL A 231 -7.14 4.97 -4.15
CA VAL A 231 -8.08 5.33 -3.08
C VAL A 231 -7.66 4.65 -1.77
N PRO A 232 -7.62 5.38 -0.65
CA PRO A 232 -7.15 4.85 0.62
C PRO A 232 -8.07 3.79 1.20
N HIS A 233 -7.48 2.93 2.03
CA HIS A 233 -8.19 1.98 2.91
C HIS A 233 -9.27 1.18 2.17
N HIS A 234 -8.92 0.65 0.99
CA HIS A 234 -9.78 -0.17 0.14
C HIS A 234 -11.14 0.45 -0.20
N GLY A 235 -11.22 1.79 -0.24
CA GLY A 235 -12.48 2.53 -0.43
C GLY A 235 -13.42 2.43 0.77
N SER A 236 -12.88 2.27 1.98
CA SER A 236 -13.65 2.34 3.22
C SER A 236 -14.26 3.74 3.42
N PRO A 237 -15.46 3.85 4.03
CA PRO A 237 -15.99 5.14 4.45
C PRO A 237 -15.03 5.94 5.35
N ASN A 238 -14.24 5.24 6.18
CA ASN A 238 -13.24 5.87 7.05
C ASN A 238 -12.06 6.48 6.27
N GLY A 239 -11.76 5.98 5.08
CA GLY A 239 -10.70 6.52 4.22
C GLY A 239 -11.16 7.67 3.31
N PHE A 240 -12.47 7.89 3.17
CA PHE A 240 -13.01 8.91 2.29
C PHE A 240 -13.02 10.28 2.97
N ASN A 241 -12.39 11.28 2.35
CA ASN A 241 -12.40 12.67 2.79
C ASN A 241 -12.69 13.59 1.61
N GLU A 242 -13.71 14.42 1.70
CA GLU A 242 -14.15 15.32 0.61
C GLU A 242 -13.07 16.33 0.21
N MET A 243 -12.27 16.81 1.17
CA MET A 243 -11.18 17.76 0.90
C MET A 243 -10.10 17.17 -0.01
N VAL A 244 -9.88 15.85 0.00
CA VAL A 244 -8.94 15.18 -0.93
C VAL A 244 -9.42 15.37 -2.37
N TRP A 245 -10.70 15.13 -2.63
CA TRP A 245 -11.31 15.29 -3.95
C TRP A 245 -11.34 16.74 -4.41
N GLU A 246 -11.56 17.66 -3.48
CA GLU A 246 -11.59 19.08 -3.79
C GLU A 246 -10.18 19.66 -4.05
N ARG A 247 -9.18 19.30 -3.22
CA ARG A 247 -7.89 19.99 -3.19
C ARG A 247 -6.73 19.23 -3.83
N MET A 248 -6.71 17.89 -3.74
CA MET A 248 -5.53 17.10 -4.07
C MET A 248 -5.62 16.35 -5.40
N VAL A 249 -6.83 16.09 -5.89
CA VAL A 249 -7.06 15.38 -7.15
C VAL A 249 -7.94 16.19 -8.10
N ASP A 250 -7.88 15.87 -9.41
CA ASP A 250 -8.73 16.50 -10.42
C ASP A 250 -9.31 15.43 -11.34
N LYS A 251 -10.58 15.07 -11.11
CA LYS A 251 -11.27 13.98 -11.83
C LYS A 251 -10.36 12.80 -12.13
N PRO A 252 -9.75 12.20 -11.10
CA PRO A 252 -8.70 11.21 -11.29
C PRO A 252 -9.23 9.92 -11.90
N ILE A 253 -8.32 9.14 -12.49
CA ILE A 253 -8.51 7.71 -12.61
C ILE A 253 -8.32 7.12 -11.21
N SER A 254 -9.40 6.62 -10.63
CA SER A 254 -9.39 6.07 -9.27
C SER A 254 -9.22 4.56 -9.30
N ILE A 255 -8.32 4.05 -8.47
CA ILE A 255 -8.05 2.62 -8.33
C ILE A 255 -8.34 2.21 -6.89
N ILE A 256 -9.17 1.19 -6.73
CA ILE A 256 -9.56 0.63 -5.44
C ILE A 256 -9.17 -0.84 -5.42
N THR A 257 -8.49 -1.29 -4.38
CA THR A 257 -8.23 -2.72 -4.13
C THR A 257 -9.30 -3.27 -3.20
N ARG A 258 -9.84 -4.46 -3.49
CA ARG A 258 -10.85 -5.09 -2.62
C ARG A 258 -10.23 -5.63 -1.34
N PHE A 259 -10.97 -5.48 -0.25
CA PHE A 259 -10.68 -6.12 1.02
C PHE A 259 -11.89 -6.94 1.48
N ASN A 260 -11.92 -8.20 1.08
CA ASN A 260 -13.06 -9.10 1.27
C ASN A 260 -13.38 -9.41 2.75
N PRO A 261 -12.42 -9.45 3.70
CA PRO A 261 -12.75 -9.66 5.10
C PRO A 261 -13.74 -8.64 5.67
N SER A 262 -13.67 -7.39 5.22
CA SER A 262 -14.58 -6.31 5.62
C SER A 262 -15.60 -5.92 4.54
N ASN A 263 -15.67 -6.69 3.43
CA ASN A 263 -16.55 -6.43 2.29
C ASN A 263 -16.37 -5.01 1.70
N LEU A 264 -15.11 -4.59 1.56
CA LEU A 264 -14.75 -3.29 0.99
C LEU A 264 -14.32 -3.45 -0.48
N PRO A 265 -14.55 -2.42 -1.32
CA PRO A 265 -15.45 -1.28 -1.09
C PRO A 265 -16.93 -1.70 -1.11
N THR A 266 -17.78 -0.94 -0.41
CA THR A 266 -19.24 -1.10 -0.54
C THR A 266 -19.73 -0.49 -1.85
N ASP A 267 -20.89 -0.94 -2.36
CA ASP A 267 -21.46 -0.40 -3.59
C ASP A 267 -21.78 1.10 -3.47
N GLU A 268 -22.16 1.58 -2.27
CA GLU A 268 -22.37 2.99 -1.96
C GLU A 268 -21.07 3.79 -2.12
N MET A 269 -19.95 3.29 -1.57
CA MET A 269 -18.66 3.96 -1.70
C MET A 269 -18.14 3.95 -3.13
N ILE A 270 -18.34 2.87 -3.87
CA ILE A 270 -18.02 2.81 -5.30
C ILE A 270 -18.78 3.91 -6.05
N ALA A 271 -20.08 4.03 -5.82
CA ALA A 271 -20.91 5.06 -6.47
C ALA A 271 -20.46 6.48 -6.11
N LYS A 272 -20.11 6.72 -4.84
CA LYS A 272 -19.60 8.02 -4.37
C LYS A 272 -18.25 8.36 -5.04
N ILE A 273 -17.33 7.43 -5.08
CA ILE A 273 -16.01 7.61 -5.73
C ILE A 273 -16.15 7.82 -7.23
N ALA A 274 -17.08 7.11 -7.89
CA ALA A 274 -17.32 7.26 -9.32
C ALA A 274 -17.82 8.66 -9.71
N GLN A 275 -18.59 9.32 -8.84
CA GLN A 275 -19.03 10.71 -9.08
C GLN A 275 -17.87 11.71 -9.11
N GLU A 276 -16.80 11.44 -8.38
CA GLU A 276 -15.63 12.31 -8.27
C GLU A 276 -14.50 11.94 -9.26
N SER A 277 -14.64 10.83 -9.99
CA SER A 277 -13.59 10.25 -10.84
C SER A 277 -13.91 10.37 -12.33
N SER A 278 -12.90 10.33 -13.17
CA SER A 278 -13.05 10.15 -14.63
C SER A 278 -13.27 8.69 -15.02
N ALA A 279 -12.74 7.76 -14.23
CA ALA A 279 -12.94 6.32 -14.32
C ALA A 279 -12.61 5.66 -12.98
N VAL A 280 -13.24 4.53 -12.69
CA VAL A 280 -12.96 3.74 -11.48
C VAL A 280 -12.62 2.31 -11.86
N TYR A 281 -11.52 1.81 -11.30
CA TYR A 281 -11.07 0.43 -11.42
C TYR A 281 -11.06 -0.22 -10.04
N VAL A 282 -11.84 -1.30 -9.87
CA VAL A 282 -11.86 -2.06 -8.62
C VAL A 282 -11.14 -3.38 -8.84
N VAL A 283 -10.00 -3.55 -8.17
CA VAL A 283 -9.07 -4.67 -8.36
C VAL A 283 -9.29 -5.75 -7.31
N GLY A 284 -9.42 -6.99 -7.74
CA GLY A 284 -9.71 -8.15 -6.92
C GLY A 284 -11.15 -8.65 -7.08
N THR A 285 -11.35 -9.93 -6.86
CA THR A 285 -12.67 -10.58 -6.97
C THR A 285 -13.56 -10.29 -5.77
N ARG A 286 -14.87 -10.13 -6.02
CA ARG A 286 -15.86 -10.15 -4.92
C ARG A 286 -15.94 -11.56 -4.34
N PRO A 287 -16.09 -11.74 -3.03
CA PRO A 287 -16.27 -13.06 -2.46
C PRO A 287 -17.58 -13.67 -2.95
N THR A 288 -17.48 -14.80 -3.61
CA THR A 288 -18.67 -15.58 -3.95
C THR A 288 -19.16 -16.33 -2.73
N ARG A 289 -20.38 -16.05 -2.28
CA ARG A 289 -21.05 -16.85 -1.25
C ARG A 289 -21.57 -18.15 -1.89
N ASP A 290 -20.68 -19.11 -2.14
CA ASP A 290 -21.13 -20.43 -2.59
C ASP A 290 -21.71 -21.21 -1.40
N ARG A 291 -23.06 -21.28 -1.37
CA ARG A 291 -23.82 -22.06 -0.37
C ARG A 291 -23.43 -23.55 -0.36
N ASN A 292 -23.00 -24.10 -1.50
CA ASN A 292 -22.65 -25.52 -1.60
C ASN A 292 -21.33 -25.81 -0.88
N THR A 293 -20.35 -24.95 -0.98
CA THR A 293 -19.06 -25.09 -0.28
C THR A 293 -19.22 -24.88 1.22
N ILE A 294 -20.02 -23.90 1.65
CA ILE A 294 -20.36 -23.69 3.07
C ILE A 294 -21.04 -24.94 3.65
N ASN A 295 -21.97 -25.56 2.90
CA ASN A 295 -22.65 -26.78 3.32
C ASN A 295 -21.73 -28.02 3.32
N ARG A 296 -20.73 -28.10 2.41
CA ARG A 296 -19.72 -29.17 2.43
C ARG A 296 -18.84 -29.06 3.69
N VAL A 297 -18.33 -27.88 4.01
CA VAL A 297 -17.49 -27.71 5.19
C VAL A 297 -18.27 -27.99 6.49
N LYS A 298 -19.52 -27.57 6.58
CA LYS A 298 -20.38 -27.91 7.72
C LYS A 298 -20.60 -29.41 7.90
N ARG A 299 -20.47 -30.24 6.84
CA ARG A 299 -20.58 -31.72 6.91
C ARG A 299 -19.32 -32.39 7.48
N TYR A 300 -18.17 -31.74 7.45
CA TYR A 300 -16.88 -32.34 7.86
C TYR A 300 -16.37 -31.92 9.22
N GLY A 301 -17.08 -31.06 9.96
CA GLY A 301 -16.67 -30.65 11.29
C GLY A 301 -17.82 -30.15 12.14
N ASP A 302 -17.84 -30.61 13.38
CA ASP A 302 -18.67 -30.03 14.44
C ASP A 302 -17.98 -28.76 14.96
N TYR A 303 -18.01 -27.71 14.13
CA TYR A 303 -17.34 -26.44 14.44
C TYR A 303 -18.33 -25.46 15.06
N GLY A 304 -18.80 -25.73 16.27
CA GLY A 304 -19.73 -24.86 17.00
C GLY A 304 -19.28 -23.42 17.20
N THR A 305 -18.07 -23.06 16.76
CA THR A 305 -17.46 -21.74 16.87
C THR A 305 -17.35 -20.96 15.57
N ILE A 306 -17.61 -21.54 14.40
CA ILE A 306 -17.50 -20.82 13.12
C ILE A 306 -18.79 -20.04 12.87
N LYS A 307 -18.73 -18.72 13.07
CA LYS A 307 -19.87 -17.80 12.83
C LYS A 307 -20.11 -17.48 11.35
N SER A 308 -19.05 -17.46 10.54
CA SER A 308 -19.11 -17.23 9.08
C SER A 308 -17.90 -17.86 8.40
N MET A 309 -18.09 -18.25 7.14
CA MET A 309 -17.01 -18.72 6.27
C MET A 309 -17.23 -18.09 4.88
N SER A 310 -16.18 -17.51 4.32
CA SER A 310 -16.13 -17.06 2.93
C SER A 310 -15.01 -17.81 2.20
N ILE A 311 -15.23 -18.14 0.92
CA ILE A 311 -14.16 -18.61 0.06
C ILE A 311 -13.50 -17.34 -0.48
N LEU A 312 -12.24 -17.14 -0.11
CA LEU A 312 -11.42 -16.13 -0.76
C LEU A 312 -10.99 -16.70 -2.10
N ASP A 313 -11.44 -16.08 -3.19
CA ASP A 313 -10.95 -16.41 -4.52
C ASP A 313 -9.47 -16.11 -4.57
N SER A 314 -8.69 -17.03 -5.12
CA SER A 314 -7.22 -16.91 -5.18
C SER A 314 -6.74 -16.11 -6.39
N ASP A 315 -7.65 -15.72 -7.29
CA ASP A 315 -7.26 -15.01 -8.48
C ASP A 315 -7.03 -13.52 -8.17
N TYR A 316 -5.86 -13.04 -8.54
CA TYR A 316 -5.53 -11.63 -8.46
C TYR A 316 -5.84 -10.91 -9.77
N GLY A 317 -5.91 -9.60 -9.70
CA GLY A 317 -5.92 -8.73 -10.87
C GLY A 317 -4.94 -7.59 -10.70
N TYR A 318 -4.71 -6.87 -11.77
CA TYR A 318 -4.01 -5.59 -11.73
C TYR A 318 -4.52 -4.60 -12.77
N VAL A 319 -4.33 -3.33 -12.48
CA VAL A 319 -4.50 -2.22 -13.40
C VAL A 319 -3.14 -1.60 -13.64
N LYS A 320 -2.72 -1.55 -14.91
CA LYS A 320 -1.49 -0.89 -15.36
C LYS A 320 -1.85 0.40 -16.07
N LEU A 321 -1.37 1.51 -15.56
CA LEU A 321 -1.48 2.83 -16.16
C LEU A 321 -0.12 3.26 -16.68
N SER A 322 -0.04 3.78 -17.89
CA SER A 322 1.19 4.32 -18.48
C SER A 322 0.93 5.60 -19.25
N LYS A 323 1.87 6.54 -19.16
CA LYS A 323 1.83 7.83 -19.85
C LYS A 323 3.24 8.27 -20.19
N LYS A 324 3.45 8.81 -21.40
CA LYS A 324 4.79 9.18 -21.90
C LYS A 324 5.02 10.69 -21.90
N THR A 325 3.97 11.46 -22.20
CA THR A 325 4.07 12.91 -22.29
C THR A 325 2.91 13.57 -21.54
N PRO A 326 3.06 14.83 -21.09
CA PRO A 326 1.98 15.54 -20.36
C PRO A 326 0.66 15.63 -21.14
N ASP A 327 0.75 15.77 -22.47
CA ASP A 327 -0.41 15.98 -23.35
C ASP A 327 -1.13 14.68 -23.73
N GLU A 328 -0.52 13.52 -23.48
CA GLU A 328 -1.17 12.22 -23.72
C GLU A 328 -2.19 11.91 -22.64
N GLN A 329 -3.17 11.10 -23.00
CA GLN A 329 -4.05 10.47 -22.01
C GLN A 329 -3.37 9.24 -21.42
N TRP A 330 -3.73 8.88 -20.20
CA TRP A 330 -3.30 7.63 -19.59
C TRP A 330 -3.77 6.42 -20.40
N LYS A 331 -2.83 5.59 -20.79
CA LYS A 331 -3.14 4.27 -21.36
C LYS A 331 -3.39 3.31 -20.20
N VAL A 332 -4.56 2.66 -20.22
CA VAL A 332 -4.96 1.72 -19.19
C VAL A 332 -5.03 0.31 -19.76
N ASN A 333 -4.40 -0.64 -19.07
CA ASN A 333 -4.51 -2.06 -19.33
C ASN A 333 -4.92 -2.78 -18.04
N THR A 334 -5.82 -3.73 -18.15
CA THR A 334 -6.28 -4.54 -17.02
C THR A 334 -5.96 -6.01 -17.25
N PHE A 335 -5.72 -6.73 -16.15
CA PHE A 335 -5.48 -8.16 -16.16
C PHE A 335 -6.22 -8.83 -14.99
N GLY A 336 -6.80 -10.02 -15.25
CA GLY A 336 -7.45 -10.82 -14.23
C GLY A 336 -8.69 -10.16 -13.65
N ALA A 337 -8.83 -10.24 -12.35
CA ALA A 337 -10.02 -9.76 -11.63
C ALA A 337 -10.03 -8.23 -11.48
N VAL A 338 -10.62 -7.52 -12.44
CA VAL A 338 -10.82 -6.07 -12.42
C VAL A 338 -12.23 -5.72 -12.88
N GLU A 339 -12.94 -4.94 -12.07
CA GLU A 339 -14.24 -4.34 -12.41
C GLU A 339 -14.00 -2.90 -12.86
N ILE A 340 -14.63 -2.46 -13.96
CA ILE A 340 -14.48 -1.13 -14.56
C ILE A 340 -15.83 -0.41 -14.49
N LEU A 341 -15.82 0.84 -14.03
CA LEU A 341 -17.02 1.67 -13.82
C LEU A 341 -16.82 3.06 -14.40
#